data_d46aff2c4de06dba186acc95d2f14f03
#
_entry.id   d46aff2c4de06dba186acc95d2f14f03
#
_cell.length_a   1.000
_cell.length_b   1.000
_cell.length_c   1.000
_cell.angle_alpha   90.00
_cell.angle_beta   90.00
_cell.angle_gamma   90.00
#
_symmetry.space_group_name_H-M   'P 1'
#
loop_
_entity.id
_entity.type
_entity.pdbx_description
1 polymer ?
#
loop_
_entity_poly.entity_id
_entity_poly.type
_entity_poly.pdbx_seq_one_letter_code
_entity_poly.pdbx_strand_id
1 'polypeptide(L)'
;VSAGNSEKHAGESSTKKALILEAARGLGKPRYTPAEIEQIRRQLIAQHGAQGKTSPDYIVSVLEDAGMRVVWSTRSDTAGHYEEEFTDLLHFSTLEEAEMCLVRLDELLRKFVTEGEHAAAERVREVARLGRRRAEMIARNRKVQPEKRAAKEEIGRWFTIWLETPDTFFDWLEVRKQTPEFQKQFPPESDDEA
;
A
#
# COMPACT_ATOMS: atom_id res chain seq x y z
N VAL A 1 -45.53 2.87 -6.56
CA VAL A 1 -44.93 3.58 -7.69
C VAL A 1 -43.59 4.11 -7.23
N SER A 2 -42.48 3.35 -7.41
CA SER A 2 -41.12 3.85 -7.14
C SER A 2 -40.11 2.93 -7.87
N ALA A 3 -40.06 3.04 -9.20
CA ALA A 3 -39.12 2.26 -10.02
C ALA A 3 -38.31 3.14 -10.99
N GLY A 4 -38.16 4.45 -10.71
CA GLY A 4 -37.55 5.41 -11.64
C GLY A 4 -36.12 5.86 -11.34
N ASN A 5 -35.47 5.44 -10.24
CA ASN A 5 -34.21 6.07 -9.79
C ASN A 5 -32.96 5.19 -10.00
N SER A 6 -33.09 3.90 -10.27
CA SER A 6 -31.92 3.01 -10.39
C SER A 6 -31.24 3.07 -11.77
N GLU A 7 -31.98 3.32 -12.85
CA GLU A 7 -31.42 3.33 -14.21
C GLU A 7 -30.59 4.57 -14.53
N LYS A 8 -30.93 5.75 -13.96
CA LYS A 8 -30.13 6.98 -14.16
C LYS A 8 -28.72 6.89 -13.57
N HIS A 9 -28.56 6.28 -12.41
CA HIS A 9 -27.24 6.16 -11.76
C HIS A 9 -26.29 5.18 -12.49
N ALA A 10 -26.80 4.12 -13.09
CA ALA A 10 -26.01 3.16 -13.85
C ALA A 10 -25.45 3.77 -15.16
N GLY A 11 -26.25 4.59 -15.85
CA GLY A 11 -25.83 5.26 -17.08
C GLY A 11 -24.76 6.35 -16.85
N GLU A 12 -24.89 7.11 -15.76
CA GLU A 12 -23.92 8.17 -15.42
C GLU A 12 -22.56 7.58 -14.97
N SER A 13 -22.56 6.46 -14.25
CA SER A 13 -21.35 5.76 -13.83
C SER A 13 -20.57 5.20 -15.03
N SER A 14 -21.28 4.61 -16.01
CA SER A 14 -20.67 4.10 -17.25
C SER A 14 -20.01 5.21 -18.06
N THR A 15 -20.66 6.39 -18.14
CA THR A 15 -20.13 7.55 -18.85
C THR A 15 -18.87 8.11 -18.17
N LYS A 16 -18.87 8.25 -16.83
CA LYS A 16 -17.69 8.72 -16.09
C LYS A 16 -16.50 7.79 -16.22
N LYS A 17 -16.72 6.46 -16.15
CA LYS A 17 -15.67 5.47 -16.36
C LYS A 17 -15.03 5.62 -17.75
N ALA A 18 -15.83 5.81 -18.79
CA ALA A 18 -15.35 6.02 -20.16
C ALA A 18 -14.50 7.29 -20.29
N LEU A 19 -14.94 8.41 -19.69
CA LEU A 19 -14.19 9.68 -19.70
C LEU A 19 -12.85 9.59 -18.99
N ILE A 20 -12.78 8.88 -17.84
CA ILE A 20 -11.54 8.64 -17.11
C ILE A 20 -10.56 7.85 -17.98
N LEU A 21 -11.02 6.77 -18.61
CA LEU A 21 -10.18 5.93 -19.46
C LEU A 21 -9.69 6.65 -20.71
N GLU A 22 -10.52 7.52 -21.29
CA GLU A 22 -10.15 8.36 -22.43
C GLU A 22 -9.07 9.37 -22.04
N ALA A 23 -9.24 10.09 -20.92
CA ALA A 23 -8.25 11.02 -20.40
C ALA A 23 -6.93 10.33 -20.07
N ALA A 24 -6.98 9.15 -19.48
CA ALA A 24 -5.79 8.35 -19.16
C ALA A 24 -5.06 7.90 -20.44
N ARG A 25 -5.77 7.38 -21.43
CA ARG A 25 -5.19 6.99 -22.74
C ARG A 25 -4.56 8.18 -23.46
N GLY A 26 -5.18 9.36 -23.35
CA GLY A 26 -4.64 10.60 -23.90
C GLY A 26 -3.30 11.01 -23.31
N LEU A 27 -3.02 10.65 -22.06
CA LEU A 27 -1.71 10.84 -21.43
C LEU A 27 -0.64 9.86 -21.94
N GLY A 28 -1.04 8.70 -22.47
CA GLY A 28 -0.13 7.70 -23.06
C GLY A 28 0.95 7.17 -22.11
N LYS A 29 0.67 7.15 -20.80
CA LYS A 29 1.64 6.76 -19.78
C LYS A 29 1.58 5.26 -19.52
N PRO A 30 2.72 4.59 -19.32
CA PRO A 30 2.76 3.17 -18.91
C PRO A 30 2.32 2.98 -17.44
N ARG A 31 2.34 4.05 -16.65
CA ARG A 31 2.00 4.09 -15.22
C ARG A 31 1.36 5.43 -14.88
N TYR A 32 0.51 5.43 -13.84
CA TYR A 32 -0.18 6.62 -13.35
C TYR A 32 0.20 6.88 -11.90
N THR A 33 0.96 7.94 -11.66
CA THR A 33 1.33 8.45 -10.34
C THR A 33 0.22 9.37 -9.80
N PRO A 34 0.24 9.78 -8.52
CA PRO A 34 -0.68 10.78 -7.99
C PRO A 34 -0.71 12.09 -8.79
N ALA A 35 0.42 12.47 -9.41
CA ALA A 35 0.47 13.65 -10.27
C ALA A 35 -0.35 13.48 -11.56
N GLU A 36 -0.24 12.33 -12.22
CA GLU A 36 -1.05 12.01 -13.41
C GLU A 36 -2.53 11.82 -13.06
N ILE A 37 -2.84 11.22 -11.89
CA ILE A 37 -4.22 11.09 -11.40
C ILE A 37 -4.84 12.47 -11.19
N GLU A 38 -4.11 13.40 -10.57
CA GLU A 38 -4.58 14.77 -10.39
C GLU A 38 -4.68 15.51 -11.72
N GLN A 39 -3.79 15.23 -12.67
CA GLN A 39 -3.86 15.77 -14.04
C GLN A 39 -5.12 15.27 -14.75
N ILE A 40 -5.44 13.98 -14.70
CA ILE A 40 -6.69 13.40 -15.21
C ILE A 40 -7.88 14.10 -14.56
N ARG A 41 -7.88 14.26 -13.23
CA ARG A 41 -8.96 14.93 -12.52
C ARG A 41 -9.19 16.36 -12.99
N ARG A 42 -8.12 17.16 -13.13
CA ARG A 42 -8.18 18.54 -13.63
C ARG A 42 -8.68 18.60 -15.06
N GLN A 43 -8.22 17.69 -15.91
CA GLN A 43 -8.65 17.62 -17.31
C GLN A 43 -10.15 17.31 -17.41
N LEU A 44 -10.66 16.35 -16.63
CA LEU A 44 -12.07 16.00 -16.58
C LEU A 44 -12.93 17.19 -16.12
N ILE A 45 -12.50 17.92 -15.09
CA ILE A 45 -13.20 19.11 -14.61
C ILE A 45 -13.18 20.22 -15.67
N ALA A 46 -12.06 20.45 -16.35
CA ALA A 46 -11.93 21.47 -17.38
C ALA A 46 -12.81 21.18 -18.61
N GLN A 47 -12.89 19.91 -19.02
CA GLN A 47 -13.64 19.50 -20.20
C GLN A 47 -15.15 19.32 -19.96
N HIS A 48 -15.52 18.83 -18.75
CA HIS A 48 -16.88 18.39 -18.46
C HIS A 48 -17.53 19.10 -17.25
N GLY A 49 -16.85 20.10 -16.67
CA GLY A 49 -17.38 20.91 -15.58
C GLY A 49 -17.80 20.08 -14.37
N ALA A 50 -19.03 20.27 -13.90
CA ALA A 50 -19.56 19.57 -12.74
C ALA A 50 -19.67 18.05 -12.94
N GLN A 51 -19.92 17.59 -14.16
CA GLN A 51 -19.98 16.16 -14.51
C GLN A 51 -18.60 15.48 -14.43
N GLY A 52 -17.52 16.23 -14.66
CA GLY A 52 -16.14 15.78 -14.53
C GLY A 52 -15.64 15.68 -13.08
N LYS A 53 -16.39 16.18 -12.10
CA LYS A 53 -15.99 16.08 -10.68
C LYS A 53 -15.97 14.61 -10.24
N THR A 54 -14.80 14.15 -9.84
CA THR A 54 -14.58 12.79 -9.33
C THR A 54 -13.48 12.78 -8.28
N SER A 55 -13.50 11.80 -7.38
CA SER A 55 -12.43 11.64 -6.39
C SER A 55 -11.20 10.97 -7.02
N PRO A 56 -9.99 11.25 -6.52
CA PRO A 56 -8.78 10.52 -6.93
C PRO A 56 -8.94 9.00 -6.77
N ASP A 57 -9.52 8.54 -5.66
CA ASP A 57 -9.72 7.11 -5.38
C ASP A 57 -10.60 6.42 -6.42
N TYR A 58 -11.64 7.10 -6.91
CA TYR A 58 -12.48 6.56 -7.98
C TYR A 58 -11.73 6.49 -9.33
N ILE A 59 -10.87 7.48 -9.63
CA ILE A 59 -10.01 7.42 -10.82
C ILE A 59 -9.08 6.22 -10.72
N VAL A 60 -8.43 6.02 -9.57
CA VAL A 60 -7.56 4.86 -9.31
C VAL A 60 -8.30 3.55 -9.54
N SER A 61 -9.45 3.37 -8.89
CA SER A 61 -10.27 2.15 -9.05
C SER A 61 -10.61 1.86 -10.52
N VAL A 62 -10.95 2.89 -11.29
CA VAL A 62 -11.27 2.75 -12.73
C VAL A 62 -10.05 2.35 -13.55
N LEU A 63 -8.86 2.90 -13.22
CA LEU A 63 -7.61 2.56 -13.91
C LEU A 63 -7.17 1.13 -13.60
N GLU A 64 -7.25 0.72 -12.33
CA GLU A 64 -6.92 -0.63 -11.88
C GLU A 64 -7.87 -1.68 -12.49
N ASP A 65 -9.18 -1.41 -12.47
CA ASP A 65 -10.20 -2.24 -13.14
C ASP A 65 -9.93 -2.42 -14.64
N ALA A 66 -9.32 -1.43 -15.28
CA ALA A 66 -8.95 -1.48 -16.69
C ALA A 66 -7.57 -2.12 -16.94
N GLY A 67 -6.92 -2.66 -15.91
CA GLY A 67 -5.58 -3.24 -15.97
C GLY A 67 -4.46 -2.22 -16.17
N MET A 68 -4.74 -0.94 -15.91
CA MET A 68 -3.73 0.12 -15.97
C MET A 68 -2.97 0.20 -14.66
N ARG A 69 -1.66 0.34 -14.76
CA ARG A 69 -0.81 0.37 -13.57
C ARG A 69 -0.87 1.73 -12.87
N VAL A 70 -1.29 1.74 -11.61
CA VAL A 70 -1.28 2.92 -10.75
C VAL A 70 -0.14 2.80 -9.73
N VAL A 71 0.66 3.85 -9.61
CA VAL A 71 1.80 3.92 -8.69
C VAL A 71 1.59 5.08 -7.73
N TRP A 72 1.47 4.77 -6.44
CA TRP A 72 1.19 5.75 -5.38
C TRP A 72 2.39 6.59 -4.93
N SER A 73 3.57 6.41 -5.55
CA SER A 73 4.78 7.15 -5.17
C SER A 73 4.92 8.47 -5.93
N THR A 74 5.09 9.56 -5.20
CA THR A 74 5.29 10.92 -5.71
C THR A 74 6.75 11.29 -5.94
N ARG A 75 7.71 10.38 -5.76
CA ARG A 75 9.13 10.70 -5.82
C ARG A 75 9.83 10.09 -7.02
N SER A 76 10.28 11.02 -7.89
CA SER A 76 11.45 10.97 -8.78
C SER A 76 11.59 9.82 -9.79
N ASP A 77 11.67 10.19 -11.07
CA ASP A 77 11.88 9.35 -12.27
C ASP A 77 13.15 8.46 -12.30
N THR A 78 13.98 8.54 -11.29
CA THR A 78 15.16 7.66 -11.12
C THR A 78 14.86 6.34 -10.41
N ALA A 79 13.63 6.17 -9.91
CA ALA A 79 13.19 5.04 -9.11
C ALA A 79 12.62 3.85 -9.91
N GLY A 80 12.50 3.96 -11.20
CA GLY A 80 11.68 3.06 -12.04
C GLY A 80 12.03 1.57 -12.03
N HIS A 81 13.19 1.18 -11.54
CA HIS A 81 13.61 -0.22 -11.50
C HIS A 81 13.36 -0.90 -10.15
N TYR A 82 13.37 -0.11 -9.05
CA TYR A 82 13.23 -0.64 -7.69
C TYR A 82 11.78 -0.66 -7.17
N GLU A 83 10.86 0.08 -7.82
CA GLU A 83 9.46 0.15 -7.39
C GLU A 83 8.69 -1.15 -7.63
N GLU A 84 9.05 -1.94 -8.66
CA GLU A 84 8.44 -3.26 -8.91
C GLU A 84 8.78 -4.24 -7.80
N GLU A 85 10.03 -4.24 -7.39
CA GLU A 85 10.55 -5.13 -6.35
C GLU A 85 10.02 -4.78 -4.95
N PHE A 86 9.67 -3.49 -4.71
CA PHE A 86 9.23 -3.01 -3.40
C PHE A 86 7.72 -2.92 -3.22
N THR A 87 6.94 -2.80 -4.30
CA THR A 87 5.48 -2.64 -4.20
C THR A 87 4.82 -3.88 -3.61
N ASP A 88 5.32 -5.07 -4.00
CA ASP A 88 4.82 -6.35 -3.50
C ASP A 88 5.23 -6.64 -2.05
N LEU A 89 6.31 -5.99 -1.57
CA LEU A 89 6.81 -6.17 -0.20
C LEU A 89 5.93 -5.53 0.88
N LEU A 90 5.06 -4.58 0.54
CA LEU A 90 4.21 -3.88 1.51
C LEU A 90 2.81 -4.48 1.65
N HIS A 91 2.57 -5.65 1.08
CA HIS A 91 1.35 -6.42 1.31
C HIS A 91 1.51 -7.31 2.54
N PHE A 92 1.10 -6.83 3.68
CA PHE A 92 1.04 -7.63 4.91
C PHE A 92 -0.32 -7.44 5.59
N SER A 93 -1.04 -8.54 5.77
CA SER A 93 -2.32 -8.60 6.49
C SER A 93 -2.14 -9.21 7.88
N THR A 94 -1.21 -10.15 8.01
CA THR A 94 -0.89 -10.90 9.22
C THR A 94 0.48 -10.54 9.79
N LEU A 95 0.81 -11.08 10.96
CA LEU A 95 2.12 -10.95 11.58
C LEU A 95 3.19 -11.71 10.78
N GLU A 96 2.85 -12.91 10.28
CA GLU A 96 3.73 -13.75 9.47
C GLU A 96 4.11 -13.07 8.17
N GLU A 97 3.13 -12.49 7.47
CA GLU A 97 3.40 -11.72 6.24
C GLU A 97 4.28 -10.49 6.51
N ALA A 98 4.08 -9.82 7.65
CA ALA A 98 4.91 -8.68 8.05
C ALA A 98 6.34 -9.11 8.38
N GLU A 99 6.53 -10.26 9.01
CA GLU A 99 7.84 -10.83 9.27
C GLU A 99 8.56 -11.18 7.97
N MET A 100 7.91 -11.89 7.05
CA MET A 100 8.47 -12.21 5.74
C MET A 100 8.84 -10.94 4.96
N CYS A 101 8.03 -9.89 5.05
CA CYS A 101 8.34 -8.58 4.48
C CYS A 101 9.64 -8.01 5.08
N LEU A 102 9.81 -8.05 6.40
CA LEU A 102 11.01 -7.54 7.08
C LEU A 102 12.25 -8.38 6.77
N VAL A 103 12.13 -9.72 6.68
CA VAL A 103 13.22 -10.59 6.21
C VAL A 103 13.70 -10.16 4.83
N ARG A 104 12.77 -9.95 3.90
CA ARG A 104 13.10 -9.55 2.54
C ARG A 104 13.73 -8.15 2.46
N LEU A 105 13.24 -7.22 3.26
CA LEU A 105 13.83 -5.87 3.38
C LEU A 105 15.24 -5.92 3.96
N ASP A 106 15.50 -6.80 4.92
CA ASP A 106 16.83 -7.00 5.52
C ASP A 106 17.82 -7.60 4.51
N GLU A 107 17.42 -8.61 3.76
CA GLU A 107 18.22 -9.19 2.67
C GLU A 107 18.63 -8.14 1.64
N LEU A 108 17.67 -7.32 1.20
CA LEU A 108 17.91 -6.24 0.24
C LEU A 108 18.82 -5.16 0.83
N LEU A 109 18.60 -4.77 2.09
CA LEU A 109 19.43 -3.79 2.79
C LEU A 109 20.88 -4.27 2.86
N ARG A 110 21.11 -5.53 3.30
CA ARG A 110 22.46 -6.13 3.40
C ARG A 110 23.13 -6.20 2.02
N LYS A 111 22.40 -6.63 0.99
CA LYS A 111 22.89 -6.67 -0.39
C LYS A 111 23.40 -5.28 -0.82
N PHE A 112 22.54 -4.26 -0.76
CA PHE A 112 22.89 -2.93 -1.23
C PHE A 112 23.99 -2.26 -0.41
N VAL A 113 24.04 -2.51 0.90
CA VAL A 113 25.15 -2.05 1.75
C VAL A 113 26.45 -2.72 1.35
N THR A 114 26.46 -4.02 1.09
CA THR A 114 27.65 -4.77 0.66
C THR A 114 28.13 -4.35 -0.73
N GLU A 115 27.22 -4.03 -1.64
CA GLU A 115 27.50 -3.54 -3.00
C GLU A 115 27.88 -2.05 -3.03
N GLY A 116 27.81 -1.33 -1.90
CA GLY A 116 28.08 0.09 -1.81
C GLY A 116 27.00 1.01 -2.42
N GLU A 117 25.81 0.44 -2.68
CA GLU A 117 24.67 1.14 -3.26
C GLU A 117 23.85 1.89 -2.20
N HIS A 118 24.45 2.94 -1.64
CA HIS A 118 23.85 3.70 -0.52
C HIS A 118 22.47 4.28 -0.83
N ALA A 119 22.20 4.72 -2.06
CA ALA A 119 20.91 5.25 -2.47
C ALA A 119 19.83 4.16 -2.48
N ALA A 120 20.17 2.95 -2.92
CA ALA A 120 19.26 1.80 -2.89
C ALA A 120 19.01 1.33 -1.45
N ALA A 121 20.04 1.27 -0.62
CA ALA A 121 19.92 0.96 0.81
C ALA A 121 18.99 1.94 1.54
N GLU A 122 19.10 3.26 1.27
CA GLU A 122 18.19 4.24 1.88
C GLU A 122 16.77 4.09 1.38
N ARG A 123 16.57 3.67 0.13
CA ARG A 123 15.24 3.33 -0.37
C ARG A 123 14.59 2.17 0.36
N VAL A 124 15.33 1.12 0.66
CA VAL A 124 14.83 0.00 1.48
C VAL A 124 14.32 0.53 2.82
N ARG A 125 15.07 1.43 3.47
CA ARG A 125 14.63 2.07 4.71
C ARG A 125 13.38 2.93 4.53
N GLU A 126 13.24 3.66 3.40
CA GLU A 126 12.03 4.42 3.10
C GLU A 126 10.81 3.52 2.94
N VAL A 127 10.94 2.37 2.29
CA VAL A 127 9.89 1.36 2.16
C VAL A 127 9.46 0.85 3.55
N ALA A 128 10.41 0.55 4.43
CA ALA A 128 10.11 0.15 5.81
C ALA A 128 9.38 1.27 6.59
N ARG A 129 9.77 2.54 6.42
CA ARG A 129 9.06 3.69 7.02
C ARG A 129 7.61 3.79 6.51
N LEU A 130 7.37 3.49 5.23
CA LEU A 130 6.01 3.43 4.68
C LEU A 130 5.21 2.27 5.26
N GLY A 131 5.82 1.09 5.41
CA GLY A 131 5.21 -0.08 6.07
C GLY A 131 4.76 0.26 7.49
N ARG A 132 5.65 0.88 8.28
CA ARG A 132 5.35 1.37 9.62
C ARG A 132 4.13 2.31 9.62
N ARG A 133 4.16 3.37 8.79
CA ARG A 133 3.07 4.35 8.73
C ARG A 133 1.73 3.71 8.35
N ARG A 134 1.72 2.74 7.43
CA ARG A 134 0.52 1.99 7.06
C ARG A 134 -0.03 1.20 8.25
N ALA A 135 0.82 0.47 8.94
CA ALA A 135 0.42 -0.30 10.12
C ALA A 135 -0.17 0.62 11.20
N GLU A 136 0.53 1.71 11.55
CA GLU A 136 0.07 2.71 12.52
C GLU A 136 -1.28 3.36 12.12
N MET A 137 -1.46 3.68 10.84
CA MET A 137 -2.71 4.27 10.35
C MET A 137 -3.89 3.32 10.52
N ILE A 138 -3.70 2.03 10.21
CA ILE A 138 -4.74 1.01 10.39
C ILE A 138 -5.01 0.76 11.87
N ALA A 139 -3.97 0.71 12.72
CA ALA A 139 -4.11 0.54 14.16
C ALA A 139 -4.94 1.67 14.80
N ARG A 140 -4.82 2.90 14.31
CA ARG A 140 -5.61 4.06 14.78
C ARG A 140 -7.04 4.10 14.25
N ASN A 141 -7.38 3.30 13.25
CA ASN A 141 -8.71 3.32 12.64
C ASN A 141 -9.72 2.56 13.50
N ARG A 142 -10.60 3.29 14.17
CA ARG A 142 -11.64 2.73 15.08
C ARG A 142 -12.67 1.84 14.38
N LYS A 143 -12.77 1.89 13.04
CA LYS A 143 -13.66 1.01 12.24
C LYS A 143 -13.09 -0.39 12.02
N VAL A 144 -11.79 -0.58 12.25
CA VAL A 144 -11.12 -1.88 12.15
C VAL A 144 -11.34 -2.66 13.45
N GLN A 145 -11.54 -3.97 13.35
CA GLN A 145 -11.74 -4.88 14.47
C GLN A 145 -10.56 -4.77 15.48
N PRO A 146 -10.82 -4.89 16.79
CA PRO A 146 -9.80 -4.72 17.84
C PRO A 146 -8.58 -5.64 17.63
N GLU A 147 -8.80 -6.91 17.28
CA GLU A 147 -7.75 -7.91 17.07
C GLU A 147 -6.84 -7.50 15.91
N LYS A 148 -7.44 -7.07 14.80
CA LYS A 148 -6.68 -6.56 13.63
C LYS A 148 -5.93 -5.27 13.94
N ARG A 149 -6.48 -4.40 14.79
CA ARG A 149 -5.76 -3.20 15.24
C ARG A 149 -4.56 -3.56 16.09
N ALA A 150 -4.72 -4.51 17.03
CA ALA A 150 -3.64 -4.99 17.88
C ALA A 150 -2.50 -5.61 17.05
N ALA A 151 -2.82 -6.45 16.05
CA ALA A 151 -1.83 -6.99 15.13
C ALA A 151 -1.10 -5.88 14.35
N LYS A 152 -1.82 -4.86 13.87
CA LYS A 152 -1.21 -3.73 13.14
C LYS A 152 -0.36 -2.83 14.04
N GLU A 153 -0.72 -2.69 15.30
CA GLU A 153 0.11 -1.98 16.31
C GLU A 153 1.43 -2.72 16.54
N GLU A 154 1.39 -4.03 16.72
CA GLU A 154 2.58 -4.86 16.87
C GLU A 154 3.45 -4.84 15.60
N ILE A 155 2.87 -4.94 14.41
CA ILE A 155 3.57 -4.79 13.12
C ILE A 155 4.28 -3.42 13.05
N GLY A 156 3.60 -2.35 13.42
CA GLY A 156 4.19 -1.00 13.45
C GLY A 156 5.40 -0.92 14.38
N ARG A 157 5.35 -1.61 15.53
CA ARG A 157 6.47 -1.75 16.47
C ARG A 157 7.63 -2.51 15.85
N TRP A 158 7.38 -3.62 15.13
CA TRP A 158 8.41 -4.40 14.44
C TRP A 158 9.17 -3.56 13.42
N PHE A 159 8.46 -2.82 12.57
CA PHE A 159 9.09 -1.91 11.61
C PHE A 159 9.91 -0.82 12.31
N THR A 160 9.46 -0.32 13.46
CA THR A 160 10.20 0.71 14.22
C THR A 160 11.53 0.14 14.73
N ILE A 161 11.50 -1.03 15.37
CA ILE A 161 12.69 -1.66 15.94
C ILE A 161 13.66 -2.08 14.83
N TRP A 162 13.16 -2.64 13.72
CA TRP A 162 14.00 -2.98 12.58
C TRP A 162 14.70 -1.76 11.99
N LEU A 163 14.02 -0.62 11.88
CA LEU A 163 14.63 0.63 11.39
C LEU A 163 15.71 1.18 12.33
N GLU A 164 15.57 0.97 13.63
CA GLU A 164 16.50 1.44 14.65
C GLU A 164 17.69 0.47 14.85
N THR A 165 17.42 -0.83 14.80
CA THR A 165 18.40 -1.88 15.11
C THR A 165 18.28 -3.08 14.17
N PRO A 166 18.54 -2.90 12.85
CA PRO A 166 18.34 -3.97 11.87
C PRO A 166 19.15 -5.22 12.17
N ASP A 167 20.39 -5.06 12.65
CA ASP A 167 21.31 -6.19 12.92
C ASP A 167 20.87 -7.11 14.05
N THR A 168 20.08 -6.62 15.00
CA THR A 168 19.62 -7.37 16.18
C THR A 168 18.12 -7.60 16.21
N PHE A 169 17.41 -7.12 15.19
CA PHE A 169 15.94 -7.19 15.14
C PHE A 169 15.41 -8.61 15.21
N PHE A 170 15.97 -9.54 14.45
CA PHE A 170 15.46 -10.91 14.39
C PHE A 170 15.70 -11.66 15.70
N ASP A 171 16.82 -11.44 16.37
CA ASP A 171 17.08 -11.99 17.71
C ASP A 171 16.06 -11.44 18.72
N TRP A 172 15.80 -10.13 18.66
CA TRP A 172 14.76 -9.50 19.46
C TRP A 172 13.37 -10.07 19.17
N LEU A 173 13.02 -10.27 17.88
CA LEU A 173 11.72 -10.78 17.47
C LEU A 173 11.47 -12.19 18.00
N GLU A 174 12.47 -13.07 17.93
CA GLU A 174 12.36 -14.42 18.49
C GLU A 174 12.12 -14.40 20.01
N VAL A 175 12.84 -13.56 20.73
CA VAL A 175 12.59 -13.37 22.16
C VAL A 175 11.19 -12.80 22.42
N ARG A 176 10.77 -11.82 21.62
CA ARG A 176 9.45 -11.18 21.73
C ARG A 176 8.30 -12.18 21.54
N LYS A 177 8.39 -13.04 20.54
CA LYS A 177 7.39 -14.10 20.27
C LYS A 177 7.24 -15.10 21.43
N GLN A 178 8.29 -15.30 22.21
CA GLN A 178 8.28 -16.21 23.37
C GLN A 178 7.71 -15.57 24.65
N THR A 179 7.44 -14.24 24.64
CA THR A 179 6.87 -13.59 25.82
C THR A 179 5.42 -14.02 26.06
N PRO A 180 5.02 -14.24 27.34
CA PRO A 180 3.64 -14.62 27.68
C PRO A 180 2.61 -13.59 27.20
N GLU A 181 2.95 -12.30 27.19
CA GLU A 181 2.09 -11.23 26.72
C GLU A 181 1.81 -11.36 25.22
N PHE A 182 2.85 -11.64 24.42
CA PHE A 182 2.71 -11.83 22.99
C PHE A 182 1.87 -13.06 22.70
N GLN A 183 2.17 -14.20 23.31
CA GLN A 183 1.44 -15.46 23.10
C GLN A 183 -0.02 -15.39 23.55
N LYS A 184 -0.31 -14.61 24.59
CA LYS A 184 -1.68 -14.35 25.02
C LYS A 184 -2.46 -13.49 24.02
N GLN A 185 -1.79 -12.53 23.39
CA GLN A 185 -2.40 -11.60 22.45
C GLN A 185 -2.53 -12.19 21.05
N PHE A 186 -1.57 -13.03 20.66
CA PHE A 186 -1.45 -13.67 19.35
C PHE A 186 -1.17 -15.16 19.57
N PRO A 187 -2.17 -15.94 19.97
CA PRO A 187 -1.99 -17.38 20.16
C PRO A 187 -1.59 -18.03 18.83
N PRO A 188 -0.68 -19.05 18.86
CA PRO A 188 -0.38 -19.81 17.66
C PRO A 188 -1.66 -20.43 17.11
N GLU A 189 -1.78 -20.48 15.79
CA GLU A 189 -2.89 -21.21 15.17
C GLU A 189 -2.84 -22.65 15.66
N SER A 190 -3.93 -23.13 16.26
CA SER A 190 -4.03 -24.51 16.67
C SER A 190 -4.12 -25.39 15.43
N ASP A 191 -3.21 -26.34 15.28
CA ASP A 191 -3.16 -27.33 14.19
C ASP A 191 -4.39 -28.31 14.21
N ASP A 192 -5.48 -27.92 14.84
CA ASP A 192 -6.66 -28.78 15.10
C ASP A 192 -7.76 -28.70 14.01
N GLU A 193 -7.45 -28.21 12.80
CA GLU A 193 -8.36 -28.35 11.63
C GLU A 193 -7.67 -29.13 10.50
N ALA A 194 -7.46 -30.42 10.70
CA ALA A 194 -7.13 -31.37 9.66
C ALA A 194 -8.19 -32.49 9.58
#